data_a67ae6bb725564547be106a94ee01952
#
_entry.id   a67ae6bb725564547be106a94ee01952
#
_cell.length_a   1.000
_cell.length_b   1.000
_cell.length_c   1.000
_cell.angle_alpha   90.00
_cell.angle_beta   90.00
_cell.angle_gamma   90.00
#
_symmetry.space_group_name_H-M   'P 1'
#
loop_
_entity.id
_entity.type
_entity.pdbx_description
1 polymer ?
#
loop_
_entity_poly.entity_id
_entity_poly.type
_entity_poly.pdbx_seq_one_letter_code
_entity_poly.pdbx_strand_id
1 'polypeptide(L)'
;AESLLVKGELNYVQKAMVAAGIVQSAYNAPAAALILTWLLEKHPNPTREQIKDVLTGIFIRDAGYEHYYLAVKLACELRDQGEFKTEIAPSFRPQLDIIGKPAGKIDGAALVSGEPVFVEDKVPANAWCLHVLRSPFASAYIKSIDTSEAEKLDGVAAIITAENCPDVYYMQAGQG
;
A
#
# COMPACT_ATOMS: atom_id res chain seq x y z
N ALA A 1 -10.50 -3.02 8.43
CA ALA A 1 -10.28 -4.29 7.70
C ALA A 1 -9.89 -5.42 8.65
N GLU A 2 -9.24 -5.12 9.76
CA GLU A 2 -8.83 -6.09 10.79
C GLU A 2 -10.02 -6.89 11.33
N SER A 3 -11.19 -6.24 11.48
CA SER A 3 -12.43 -6.88 11.91
C SER A 3 -12.97 -7.95 10.95
N LEU A 4 -12.46 -7.98 9.72
CA LEU A 4 -12.81 -9.01 8.73
C LEU A 4 -12.02 -10.31 8.91
N LEU A 5 -10.96 -10.30 9.72
CA LEU A 5 -10.17 -11.49 9.99
C LEU A 5 -11.00 -12.53 10.75
N VAL A 6 -10.90 -13.78 10.32
CA VAL A 6 -11.54 -14.93 10.97
C VAL A 6 -10.46 -15.70 11.72
N LYS A 7 -10.48 -15.65 13.03
CA LYS A 7 -9.44 -16.27 13.90
C LYS A 7 -8.01 -15.82 13.57
N GLY A 8 -7.84 -14.56 13.18
CA GLY A 8 -6.54 -14.00 12.79
C GLY A 8 -6.13 -14.26 11.33
N GLU A 9 -6.93 -14.97 10.54
CA GLU A 9 -6.68 -15.22 9.13
C GLU A 9 -7.56 -14.35 8.22
N LEU A 10 -7.10 -14.10 7.01
CA LEU A 10 -7.88 -13.42 5.97
C LEU A 10 -9.20 -14.17 5.73
N ASN A 11 -10.30 -13.43 5.63
CA ASN A 11 -11.57 -14.01 5.21
C ASN A 11 -11.56 -14.37 3.71
N TYR A 12 -12.62 -15.01 3.22
CA TYR A 12 -12.72 -15.48 1.84
C TYR A 12 -12.66 -14.34 0.81
N VAL A 13 -13.17 -13.14 1.14
CA VAL A 13 -13.09 -11.96 0.27
C VAL A 13 -11.67 -11.43 0.19
N GLN A 14 -11.00 -11.27 1.32
CA GLN A 14 -9.62 -10.79 1.39
C GLN A 14 -8.67 -11.75 0.64
N LYS A 15 -8.83 -13.07 0.83
CA LYS A 15 -8.07 -14.11 0.09
C LYS A 15 -8.29 -13.97 -1.42
N ALA A 16 -9.52 -13.80 -1.86
CA ALA A 16 -9.87 -13.62 -3.27
C ALA A 16 -9.32 -12.32 -3.86
N MET A 17 -9.31 -11.23 -3.11
CA MET A 17 -8.73 -9.96 -3.52
C MET A 17 -7.21 -10.08 -3.77
N VAL A 18 -6.50 -10.75 -2.88
CA VAL A 18 -5.07 -11.00 -3.04
C VAL A 18 -4.82 -11.88 -4.27
N ALA A 19 -5.59 -12.95 -4.43
CA ALA A 19 -5.46 -13.87 -5.57
C ALA A 19 -5.77 -13.19 -6.92
N ALA A 20 -6.78 -12.31 -6.97
CA ALA A 20 -7.13 -11.55 -8.18
C ALA A 20 -6.15 -10.42 -8.49
N GLY A 21 -5.18 -10.13 -7.62
CA GLY A 21 -4.16 -9.10 -7.84
C GLY A 21 -4.68 -7.67 -7.73
N ILE A 22 -5.81 -7.42 -7.06
CA ILE A 22 -6.35 -6.06 -6.88
C ILE A 22 -5.75 -5.32 -5.68
N VAL A 23 -4.99 -6.00 -4.85
CA VAL A 23 -4.36 -5.42 -3.67
C VAL A 23 -3.01 -4.83 -4.07
N GLN A 24 -3.00 -3.57 -4.49
CA GLN A 24 -1.80 -2.90 -4.98
C GLN A 24 -1.34 -1.77 -4.07
N SER A 25 -2.27 -1.02 -3.48
CA SER A 25 -1.95 -0.01 -2.46
C SER A 25 -2.78 -0.24 -1.20
N ALA A 26 -2.28 0.30 -0.07
CA ALA A 26 -3.00 0.24 1.18
C ALA A 26 -4.16 1.25 1.27
N TYR A 27 -4.22 2.22 0.37
CA TYR A 27 -5.21 3.30 0.46
C TYR A 27 -6.63 2.82 0.22
N ASN A 28 -6.84 1.90 -0.72
CA ASN A 28 -8.16 1.40 -1.08
C ASN A 28 -8.40 -0.05 -0.71
N ALA A 29 -7.36 -0.85 -0.53
CA ALA A 29 -7.51 -2.29 -0.29
C ALA A 29 -8.39 -2.60 0.93
N PRO A 30 -8.21 -1.96 2.11
CA PRO A 30 -9.09 -2.18 3.25
C PRO A 30 -10.54 -1.76 2.99
N ALA A 31 -10.74 -0.62 2.31
CA ALA A 31 -12.09 -0.14 1.97
C ALA A 31 -12.78 -1.08 0.98
N ALA A 32 -12.06 -1.55 -0.03
CA ALA A 32 -12.58 -2.52 -0.99
C ALA A 32 -12.94 -3.86 -0.30
N ALA A 33 -12.13 -4.33 0.63
CA ALA A 33 -12.43 -5.54 1.39
C ALA A 33 -13.72 -5.41 2.19
N LEU A 34 -13.93 -4.28 2.86
CA LEU A 34 -15.15 -4.01 3.62
C LEU A 34 -16.38 -3.96 2.72
N ILE A 35 -16.32 -3.20 1.62
CA ILE A 35 -17.49 -2.99 0.77
C ILE A 35 -17.86 -4.26 -0.03
N LEU A 36 -16.87 -5.03 -0.47
CA LEU A 36 -17.12 -6.30 -1.16
C LEU A 36 -17.64 -7.38 -0.19
N THR A 37 -17.17 -7.40 1.05
CA THR A 37 -17.73 -8.29 2.08
C THR A 37 -19.19 -7.94 2.34
N TRP A 38 -19.49 -6.67 2.57
CA TRP A 38 -20.87 -6.20 2.74
C TRP A 38 -21.75 -6.54 1.52
N LEU A 39 -21.23 -6.35 0.30
CA LEU A 39 -21.99 -6.69 -0.91
C LEU A 39 -22.35 -8.17 -0.95
N LEU A 40 -21.40 -9.06 -0.66
CA LEU A 40 -21.64 -10.50 -0.70
C LEU A 40 -22.54 -11.01 0.43
N GLU A 41 -22.62 -10.31 1.55
CA GLU A 41 -23.60 -10.56 2.60
C GLU A 41 -25.02 -10.18 2.17
N LYS A 42 -25.18 -9.10 1.42
CA LYS A 42 -26.49 -8.63 0.93
C LYS A 42 -26.92 -9.34 -0.35
N HIS A 43 -25.98 -9.61 -1.22
CA HIS A 43 -26.19 -10.22 -2.53
C HIS A 43 -25.19 -11.36 -2.70
N PRO A 44 -25.55 -12.60 -2.34
CA PRO A 44 -24.61 -13.73 -2.40
C PRO A 44 -24.02 -14.01 -3.78
N ASN A 45 -24.74 -13.65 -4.84
CA ASN A 45 -24.29 -13.75 -6.24
C ASN A 45 -24.55 -12.43 -6.96
N PRO A 46 -23.75 -11.39 -6.72
CA PRO A 46 -23.99 -10.06 -7.26
C PRO A 46 -23.74 -10.01 -8.76
N THR A 47 -24.52 -9.20 -9.46
CA THR A 47 -24.31 -8.88 -10.86
C THR A 47 -23.10 -7.96 -11.03
N ARG A 48 -22.55 -7.88 -12.25
CA ARG A 48 -21.48 -6.93 -12.58
C ARG A 48 -21.89 -5.47 -12.29
N GLU A 49 -23.14 -5.12 -12.52
CA GLU A 49 -23.67 -3.78 -12.24
C GLU A 49 -23.68 -3.50 -10.75
N GLN A 50 -24.12 -4.42 -9.93
CA GLN A 50 -24.09 -4.28 -8.46
C GLN A 50 -22.66 -4.14 -7.93
N ILE A 51 -21.71 -4.91 -8.47
CA ILE A 51 -20.28 -4.79 -8.11
C ILE A 51 -19.75 -3.40 -8.51
N LYS A 52 -20.04 -2.95 -9.73
CA LYS A 52 -19.63 -1.64 -10.22
C LYS A 52 -20.22 -0.52 -9.37
N ASP A 53 -21.51 -0.61 -9.02
CA ASP A 53 -22.21 0.40 -8.27
C ASP A 53 -21.63 0.62 -6.88
N VAL A 54 -21.36 -0.45 -6.12
CA VAL A 54 -20.77 -0.35 -4.77
C VAL A 54 -19.32 0.17 -4.80
N LEU A 55 -18.62 0.00 -5.92
CA LEU A 55 -17.24 0.49 -6.09
C LEU A 55 -17.15 1.95 -6.54
N THR A 56 -18.27 2.62 -6.82
CA THR A 56 -18.27 4.02 -7.27
C THR A 56 -17.65 4.98 -6.25
N GLY A 57 -17.70 4.64 -4.95
CA GLY A 57 -17.04 5.39 -3.88
C GLY A 57 -15.55 5.14 -3.75
N ILE A 58 -15.01 4.13 -4.45
CA ILE A 58 -13.57 3.79 -4.44
C ILE A 58 -12.96 4.24 -5.74
N PHE A 59 -12.55 5.50 -5.80
CA PHE A 59 -11.99 6.11 -7.02
C PHE A 59 -10.47 6.03 -7.01
N ILE A 60 -9.92 4.96 -7.58
CA ILE A 60 -8.49 4.69 -7.62
C ILE A 60 -8.06 4.07 -8.95
N ARG A 61 -6.76 4.13 -9.25
CA ARG A 61 -6.16 3.67 -10.51
C ARG A 61 -5.41 2.34 -10.40
N ASP A 62 -5.50 1.65 -9.24
CA ASP A 62 -4.71 0.45 -8.95
C ASP A 62 -5.14 -0.75 -9.80
N ALA A 63 -6.44 -1.01 -9.91
CA ALA A 63 -6.98 -2.13 -10.67
C ALA A 63 -8.26 -1.73 -11.41
N GLY A 64 -8.47 -2.32 -12.57
CA GLY A 64 -9.70 -2.14 -13.33
C GLY A 64 -10.85 -3.01 -12.83
N TYR A 65 -12.08 -2.70 -13.25
CA TYR A 65 -13.30 -3.42 -12.83
C TYR A 65 -13.25 -4.93 -13.12
N GLU A 66 -12.59 -5.37 -14.19
CA GLU A 66 -12.48 -6.79 -14.53
C GLU A 66 -11.77 -7.59 -13.42
N HIS A 67 -10.76 -7.01 -12.77
CA HIS A 67 -10.10 -7.63 -11.61
C HIS A 67 -11.02 -7.72 -10.40
N TYR A 68 -11.87 -6.71 -10.17
CA TYR A 68 -12.87 -6.76 -9.10
C TYR A 68 -13.96 -7.81 -9.39
N TYR A 69 -14.40 -7.96 -10.64
CA TYR A 69 -15.33 -9.03 -11.01
C TYR A 69 -14.70 -10.41 -10.80
N LEU A 70 -13.41 -10.56 -11.15
CA LEU A 70 -12.66 -11.77 -10.87
C LEU A 70 -12.58 -12.04 -9.35
N ALA A 71 -12.23 -11.01 -8.55
CA ALA A 71 -12.14 -11.16 -7.10
C ALA A 71 -13.46 -11.60 -6.48
N VAL A 72 -14.59 -11.02 -6.90
CA VAL A 72 -15.92 -11.42 -6.43
C VAL A 72 -16.24 -12.85 -6.84
N LYS A 73 -15.92 -13.25 -8.08
CA LYS A 73 -16.10 -14.62 -8.54
C LYS A 73 -15.30 -15.61 -7.71
N LEU A 74 -14.02 -15.33 -7.48
CA LEU A 74 -13.14 -16.14 -6.64
C LEU A 74 -13.62 -16.21 -5.19
N ALA A 75 -14.16 -15.10 -4.66
CA ALA A 75 -14.72 -15.07 -3.32
C ALA A 75 -15.95 -15.97 -3.19
N CYS A 76 -16.83 -15.98 -4.19
CA CYS A 76 -17.98 -16.88 -4.24
C CYS A 76 -17.53 -18.36 -4.32
N GLU A 77 -16.54 -18.66 -5.16
CA GLU A 77 -16.00 -20.02 -5.28
C GLU A 77 -15.40 -20.50 -3.94
N LEU A 78 -14.59 -19.66 -3.31
CA LEU A 78 -13.96 -19.99 -2.02
C LEU A 78 -15.00 -20.16 -0.90
N ARG A 79 -16.05 -19.32 -0.87
CA ARG A 79 -17.16 -19.42 0.08
C ARG A 79 -17.95 -20.73 -0.10
N ASP A 80 -18.29 -21.07 -1.34
CA ASP A 80 -19.25 -22.14 -1.65
C ASP A 80 -18.57 -23.50 -1.81
N GLN A 81 -17.31 -23.55 -2.22
CA GLN A 81 -16.58 -24.78 -2.57
C GLN A 81 -15.30 -24.99 -1.76
N GLY A 82 -14.84 -23.98 -1.03
CA GLY A 82 -13.60 -24.04 -0.23
C GLY A 82 -12.31 -23.88 -1.01
N GLU A 83 -12.36 -23.72 -2.34
CA GLU A 83 -11.20 -23.57 -3.21
C GLU A 83 -11.51 -22.69 -4.42
N PHE A 84 -10.46 -22.15 -5.07
CA PHE A 84 -10.59 -21.43 -6.33
C PHE A 84 -10.68 -22.44 -7.48
N LYS A 85 -11.69 -22.33 -8.32
CA LYS A 85 -11.89 -23.13 -9.54
C LYS A 85 -11.45 -22.40 -10.80
N THR A 86 -11.58 -21.07 -10.77
CA THR A 86 -11.20 -20.22 -11.90
C THR A 86 -9.68 -20.08 -11.96
N GLU A 87 -9.11 -20.32 -13.12
CA GLU A 87 -7.70 -20.01 -13.38
C GLU A 87 -7.49 -18.49 -13.37
N ILE A 88 -6.59 -18.03 -12.50
CA ILE A 88 -6.36 -16.60 -12.29
C ILE A 88 -5.59 -15.99 -13.45
N ALA A 89 -4.53 -16.64 -13.89
CA ALA A 89 -3.78 -16.28 -15.09
C ALA A 89 -2.96 -17.48 -15.60
N PRO A 90 -2.89 -17.70 -16.92
CA PRO A 90 -2.08 -18.76 -17.49
C PRO A 90 -0.59 -18.46 -17.28
N SER A 91 0.21 -19.50 -17.06
CA SER A 91 1.66 -19.36 -17.04
C SER A 91 2.20 -19.40 -18.47
N PHE A 92 2.85 -18.31 -18.91
CA PHE A 92 3.50 -18.25 -20.24
C PHE A 92 4.84 -18.99 -20.28
N ARG A 93 5.43 -19.28 -19.13
CA ARG A 93 6.73 -19.95 -19.01
C ARG A 93 6.68 -20.96 -17.86
N PRO A 94 6.04 -22.11 -18.07
CA PRO A 94 5.82 -23.11 -17.01
C PRO A 94 7.11 -23.69 -16.44
N GLN A 95 8.21 -23.67 -17.20
CA GLN A 95 9.53 -24.16 -16.80
C GLN A 95 10.26 -23.25 -15.80
N LEU A 96 9.78 -22.02 -15.58
CA LEU A 96 10.37 -21.08 -14.63
C LEU A 96 9.56 -21.05 -13.34
N ASP A 97 10.23 -20.81 -12.21
CA ASP A 97 9.56 -20.81 -10.90
C ASP A 97 8.76 -19.54 -10.62
N ILE A 98 9.19 -18.41 -11.13
CA ILE A 98 8.59 -17.09 -10.86
C ILE A 98 8.21 -16.35 -12.14
N ILE A 99 9.15 -16.23 -13.08
CA ILE A 99 8.95 -15.45 -14.31
C ILE A 99 7.85 -16.06 -15.17
N GLY A 100 6.86 -15.26 -15.54
CA GLY A 100 5.72 -15.67 -16.34
C GLY A 100 4.64 -16.43 -15.55
N LYS A 101 4.75 -16.48 -14.22
CA LYS A 101 3.72 -17.02 -13.34
C LYS A 101 3.00 -15.89 -12.60
N PRO A 102 1.72 -16.05 -12.26
CA PRO A 102 0.95 -15.10 -11.47
C PRO A 102 1.35 -15.16 -9.99
N ALA A 103 2.58 -14.72 -9.68
CA ALA A 103 3.03 -14.64 -8.31
C ALA A 103 2.24 -13.54 -7.57
N GLY A 104 1.69 -13.86 -6.41
CA GLY A 104 0.99 -12.89 -5.56
C GLY A 104 1.92 -11.81 -5.03
N LYS A 105 1.36 -10.63 -4.73
CA LYS A 105 2.08 -9.54 -4.08
C LYS A 105 2.51 -9.97 -2.68
N ILE A 106 3.79 -9.83 -2.35
CA ILE A 106 4.39 -10.33 -1.09
C ILE A 106 3.69 -9.76 0.15
N ASP A 107 3.39 -8.47 0.14
CA ASP A 107 2.72 -7.76 1.22
C ASP A 107 1.19 -7.65 1.04
N GLY A 108 0.63 -8.37 0.07
CA GLY A 108 -0.80 -8.27 -0.26
C GLY A 108 -1.72 -8.65 0.91
N ALA A 109 -1.35 -9.66 1.68
CA ALA A 109 -2.11 -10.09 2.85
C ALA A 109 -2.14 -8.99 3.94
N ALA A 110 -0.99 -8.40 4.24
CA ALA A 110 -0.87 -7.31 5.21
C ALA A 110 -1.68 -6.07 4.78
N LEU A 111 -1.57 -5.68 3.50
CA LEU A 111 -2.31 -4.53 2.97
C LEU A 111 -3.83 -4.70 3.05
N VAL A 112 -4.35 -5.88 2.73
CA VAL A 112 -5.80 -6.14 2.73
C VAL A 112 -6.37 -6.34 4.12
N SER A 113 -5.54 -6.72 5.10
CA SER A 113 -5.92 -6.82 6.51
C SER A 113 -5.81 -5.48 7.25
N GLY A 114 -5.06 -4.52 6.70
CA GLY A 114 -4.78 -3.23 7.34
C GLY A 114 -3.60 -3.27 8.29
N GLU A 115 -2.71 -4.25 8.15
CA GLU A 115 -1.48 -4.30 8.94
C GLU A 115 -0.50 -3.20 8.54
N PRO A 116 0.29 -2.67 9.48
CA PRO A 116 1.32 -1.69 9.21
C PRO A 116 2.42 -2.23 8.29
N VAL A 117 2.65 -1.60 7.15
CA VAL A 117 3.66 -2.00 6.15
C VAL A 117 4.49 -0.86 5.59
N PHE A 118 4.17 0.37 5.98
CA PHE A 118 4.86 1.57 5.50
C PHE A 118 6.20 1.78 6.20
N VAL A 119 7.02 2.63 5.62
CA VAL A 119 8.35 2.97 6.18
C VAL A 119 8.21 3.56 7.59
N GLU A 120 7.22 4.43 7.79
CA GLU A 120 6.92 5.06 9.08
C GLU A 120 6.55 4.04 10.17
N ASP A 121 5.90 2.95 9.80
CA ASP A 121 5.55 1.87 10.75
C ASP A 121 6.77 1.06 11.21
N LYS A 122 7.89 1.15 10.46
CA LYS A 122 9.13 0.42 10.72
C LYS A 122 10.23 1.28 11.33
N VAL A 123 9.91 2.54 11.66
CA VAL A 123 10.87 3.44 12.29
C VAL A 123 11.25 2.90 13.68
N PRO A 124 12.54 2.71 13.99
CA PRO A 124 12.97 2.32 15.32
C PRO A 124 12.54 3.34 16.38
N ALA A 125 12.13 2.85 17.57
CA ALA A 125 11.66 3.73 18.64
C ALA A 125 12.71 4.76 19.12
N ASN A 126 13.99 4.50 18.84
CA ASN A 126 15.12 5.37 19.16
C ASN A 126 15.64 6.13 17.94
N ALA A 127 14.89 6.18 16.85
CA ALA A 127 15.27 6.95 15.67
C ALA A 127 15.27 8.45 15.99
N TRP A 128 16.23 9.14 15.40
CA TRP A 128 16.34 10.59 15.52
C TRP A 128 15.38 11.27 14.56
N CYS A 129 14.85 12.43 14.97
CA CYS A 129 13.96 13.23 14.15
C CYS A 129 14.76 14.28 13.40
N LEU A 130 14.58 14.38 12.09
CA LEU A 130 15.11 15.46 11.28
C LEU A 130 14.18 16.67 11.40
N HIS A 131 14.73 17.80 11.86
CA HIS A 131 14.05 19.08 11.85
C HIS A 131 14.69 20.02 10.82
N VAL A 132 13.90 20.56 9.90
CA VAL A 132 14.39 21.48 8.87
C VAL A 132 14.01 22.90 9.21
N LEU A 133 15.00 23.75 9.47
CA LEU A 133 14.80 25.20 9.56
C LEU A 133 14.63 25.78 8.16
N ARG A 134 13.47 26.34 7.89
CA ARG A 134 13.14 26.92 6.59
C ARG A 134 13.30 28.44 6.62
N SER A 135 13.69 29.02 5.48
CA SER A 135 13.70 30.49 5.32
C SER A 135 12.28 31.04 5.46
N PRO A 136 12.08 32.15 6.18
CA PRO A 136 10.82 32.88 6.20
C PRO A 136 10.59 33.71 4.92
N PHE A 137 11.60 33.81 4.05
CA PHE A 137 11.53 34.56 2.80
C PHE A 137 11.47 33.64 1.61
N ALA A 138 10.69 34.01 0.60
CA ALA A 138 10.55 33.22 -0.63
C ALA A 138 11.86 33.15 -1.44
N SER A 139 12.67 34.22 -1.40
CA SER A 139 13.99 34.30 -2.01
C SER A 139 14.89 35.22 -1.17
N ALA A 140 16.06 34.75 -0.83
CA ALA A 140 17.03 35.51 -0.02
C ALA A 140 18.43 34.91 -0.17
N TYR A 141 19.45 35.75 0.11
CA TYR A 141 20.81 35.29 0.31
C TYR A 141 21.07 34.98 1.79
N ILE A 142 21.57 33.81 2.09
CA ILE A 142 22.04 33.45 3.43
C ILE A 142 23.38 34.14 3.65
N LYS A 143 23.46 35.05 4.64
CA LYS A 143 24.70 35.73 4.97
C LYS A 143 25.53 34.98 5.99
N SER A 144 24.87 34.34 6.94
CA SER A 144 25.51 33.54 7.98
C SER A 144 24.47 32.60 8.61
N ILE A 145 24.95 31.52 9.14
CA ILE A 145 24.17 30.58 9.96
C ILE A 145 24.92 30.45 11.29
N ASP A 146 24.29 30.82 12.38
CA ASP A 146 24.84 30.65 13.72
C ASP A 146 24.17 29.43 14.37
N THR A 147 24.93 28.39 14.63
CA THR A 147 24.47 27.14 15.21
C THR A 147 24.78 27.00 16.70
N SER A 148 25.50 27.98 17.27
CA SER A 148 26.11 27.88 18.59
C SER A 148 25.14 27.63 19.74
N GLU A 149 23.92 28.16 19.68
CA GLU A 149 22.90 27.92 20.68
C GLU A 149 22.20 26.57 20.49
N ALA A 150 21.99 26.17 19.23
CA ALA A 150 21.35 24.87 18.91
C ALA A 150 22.27 23.71 19.30
N GLU A 151 23.58 23.84 19.14
CA GLU A 151 24.57 22.82 19.52
C GLU A 151 24.61 22.55 21.03
N LYS A 152 24.20 23.52 21.86
CA LYS A 152 24.16 23.40 23.32
C LYS A 152 22.91 22.67 23.82
N LEU A 153 21.88 22.51 22.98
CA LEU A 153 20.62 21.91 23.38
C LEU A 153 20.77 20.42 23.59
N ASP A 154 20.29 19.95 24.72
CA ASP A 154 20.20 18.52 24.98
C ASP A 154 19.26 17.84 23.98
N GLY A 155 19.70 16.70 23.43
CA GLY A 155 18.98 15.96 22.40
C GLY A 155 19.30 16.37 20.95
N VAL A 156 20.08 17.41 20.73
CA VAL A 156 20.62 17.73 19.39
C VAL A 156 21.84 16.88 19.09
N ALA A 157 21.70 15.96 18.18
CA ALA A 157 22.77 15.02 17.83
C ALA A 157 23.71 15.55 16.75
N ALA A 158 23.20 16.29 15.80
CA ALA A 158 23.96 16.88 14.73
C ALA A 158 23.20 18.08 14.12
N ILE A 159 23.96 19.02 13.59
CA ILE A 159 23.42 20.12 12.80
C ILE A 159 24.11 20.06 11.43
N ILE A 160 23.30 20.00 10.37
CA ILE A 160 23.79 19.92 9.00
C ILE A 160 23.58 21.27 8.33
N THR A 161 24.65 21.83 7.80
CA THR A 161 24.66 23.06 7.00
C THR A 161 25.40 22.81 5.69
N ALA A 162 25.42 23.78 4.79
CA ALA A 162 26.18 23.67 3.55
C ALA A 162 27.68 23.47 3.76
N GLU A 163 28.21 23.89 4.92
CA GLU A 163 29.64 23.82 5.23
C GLU A 163 30.11 22.40 5.58
N ASN A 164 29.21 21.60 6.18
CA ASN A 164 29.51 20.22 6.62
C ASN A 164 28.77 19.14 5.83
N CYS A 165 28.02 19.54 4.79
CA CYS A 165 27.38 18.62 3.86
C CYS A 165 28.32 18.29 2.69
N PRO A 166 28.38 17.05 2.20
CA PRO A 166 29.16 16.72 1.01
C PRO A 166 28.72 17.57 -0.19
N ASP A 167 29.69 18.19 -0.87
CA ASP A 167 29.46 18.93 -2.12
C ASP A 167 29.35 17.96 -3.31
N VAL A 168 28.27 17.19 -3.31
CA VAL A 168 27.96 16.21 -4.36
C VAL A 168 26.59 16.52 -4.92
N TYR A 169 26.54 16.84 -6.20
CA TYR A 169 25.26 16.99 -6.89
C TYR A 169 24.53 15.66 -6.93
N TYR A 170 23.32 15.68 -6.40
CA TYR A 170 22.42 14.55 -6.38
C TYR A 170 21.22 14.86 -7.29
N MET A 171 20.99 14.00 -8.26
CA MET A 171 19.84 14.14 -9.17
C MET A 171 18.75 13.18 -8.77
N GLN A 172 17.58 13.71 -8.44
CA GLN A 172 16.37 12.91 -8.33
C GLN A 172 15.82 12.59 -9.73
N ALA A 173 15.25 11.43 -9.89
CA ALA A 173 14.60 11.03 -11.14
C ALA A 173 13.58 12.08 -11.58
N GLY A 174 13.70 12.62 -12.79
CA GLY A 174 12.81 13.62 -13.37
C GLY A 174 13.16 15.08 -13.08
N GLN A 175 14.27 15.36 -12.41
CA GLN A 175 14.82 16.71 -12.29
C GLN A 175 16.11 16.79 -13.11
N GLY A 176 15.98 17.21 -14.35
CA GLY A 176 17.07 17.52 -15.27
C GLY A 176 17.00 18.96 -15.69
#